data_71dfe0ff2bf9bf9af3d493b501a62c7a
#
_entry.id   71dfe0ff2bf9bf9af3d493b501a62c7a
#
_cell.length_a   1.000
_cell.length_b   1.000
_cell.length_c   1.000
_cell.angle_alpha   90.00
_cell.angle_beta   90.00
_cell.angle_gamma   90.00
#
_symmetry.space_group_name_H-M   'P 1'
#
loop_
_entity.id
_entity.type
_entity.pdbx_description
1 polymer ?
#
loop_
_entity_poly.entity_id
_entity_poly.type
_entity_poly.pdbx_seq_one_letter_code
_entity_poly.pdbx_strand_id
1 'polypeptide(L)'
;MKLKILHINTEKTWRGGEQQVLYLAKGLKDRGHESTIICQPNSPLSERAKTEGLYVDEVRMRGGVDLCAVFSIARYLRRGYDILHLHTANAHSLGFLASTLTRGHKVIVSRRVSFPIRGFFGKLKYRGVAKVIAVSEDVKKGLINSGVPPRLIVTIHSAIDLSRYKERGVEPSRPIVGIIAHLAEHKGHKYFLEAAKEVSAIIPYAKFLVVGDGDKRRALEEYAESLSIAEKVTFLGFQKDIPKLIPGCTITVLSSISGEGSPGVLKESMAAGIPVVTTDVGGSSEIVEDGITGFVVPPKNSKALASAMIKLLTDDELRERMALEGLRKVKEFSVDTMVEKTEALYKSLLSVS
;
A
#
# COMPACT_ATOMS: atom_id res chain seq x y z
N MET A 1 9.33 18.11 -21.28
CA MET A 1 10.70 18.07 -20.69
C MET A 1 11.00 16.64 -20.28
N LYS A 2 12.11 16.07 -20.76
CA LYS A 2 12.61 14.76 -20.31
C LYS A 2 13.35 14.96 -19.00
N LEU A 3 13.02 14.14 -17.98
CA LEU A 3 13.64 14.18 -16.66
C LEU A 3 14.56 13.00 -16.45
N LYS A 4 15.58 13.20 -15.61
CA LYS A 4 16.49 12.16 -15.14
C LYS A 4 16.28 11.93 -13.65
N ILE A 5 15.71 10.79 -13.27
CA ILE A 5 15.24 10.48 -11.92
C ILE A 5 16.05 9.34 -11.31
N LEU A 6 16.55 9.55 -10.09
CA LEU A 6 17.23 8.54 -9.28
C LEU A 6 16.33 8.11 -8.13
N HIS A 7 15.85 6.87 -8.17
CA HIS A 7 15.07 6.26 -7.09
C HIS A 7 15.99 5.46 -6.16
N ILE A 8 15.81 5.59 -4.85
CA ILE A 8 16.55 4.81 -3.86
C ILE A 8 15.60 4.04 -2.97
N ASN A 9 15.79 2.72 -2.89
CA ASN A 9 15.10 1.81 -1.99
C ASN A 9 16.11 0.90 -1.27
N THR A 10 16.02 0.81 0.05
CA THR A 10 16.98 0.05 0.87
C THR A 10 16.45 -1.30 1.36
N GLU A 11 15.22 -1.67 0.99
CA GLU A 11 14.61 -2.92 1.46
C GLU A 11 15.21 -4.14 0.77
N LYS A 12 15.28 -5.23 1.52
CA LYS A 12 15.77 -6.54 1.06
C LYS A 12 14.65 -7.51 0.71
N THR A 13 13.41 -7.19 1.08
CA THR A 13 12.23 -8.01 0.87
C THR A 13 11.32 -7.37 -0.16
N TRP A 14 10.28 -8.09 -0.58
CA TRP A 14 9.23 -7.59 -1.47
C TRP A 14 7.95 -7.34 -0.70
N ARG A 15 7.51 -6.11 -0.68
CA ARG A 15 6.25 -5.66 -0.06
C ARG A 15 5.58 -4.63 -0.97
N GLY A 16 4.45 -4.08 -0.53
CA GLY A 16 3.74 -3.04 -1.27
C GLY A 16 4.59 -1.80 -1.59
N GLY A 17 5.55 -1.44 -0.74
CA GLY A 17 6.47 -0.32 -0.97
C GLY A 17 7.32 -0.49 -2.22
N GLU A 18 7.94 -1.66 -2.39
CA GLU A 18 8.81 -2.00 -3.53
C GLU A 18 8.00 -2.09 -4.83
N GLN A 19 6.77 -2.60 -4.74
CA GLN A 19 5.84 -2.61 -5.87
C GLN A 19 5.55 -1.19 -6.37
N GLN A 20 5.37 -0.21 -5.45
CA GLN A 20 5.15 1.19 -5.82
C GLN A 20 6.37 1.83 -6.48
N VAL A 21 7.58 1.47 -6.07
CA VAL A 21 8.82 1.93 -6.74
C VAL A 21 8.87 1.41 -8.16
N LEU A 22 8.57 0.13 -8.34
CA LEU A 22 8.57 -0.51 -9.65
C LEU A 22 7.53 0.14 -10.59
N TYR A 23 6.29 0.32 -10.12
CA TYR A 23 5.23 0.95 -10.89
C TYR A 23 5.61 2.38 -11.31
N LEU A 24 6.12 3.17 -10.37
CA LEU A 24 6.51 4.55 -10.65
C LEU A 24 7.66 4.63 -11.65
N ALA A 25 8.73 3.86 -11.42
CA ALA A 25 9.90 3.88 -12.29
C ALA A 25 9.57 3.42 -13.72
N LYS A 26 8.74 2.36 -13.86
CA LYS A 26 8.26 1.87 -15.16
C LYS A 26 7.38 2.91 -15.84
N GLY A 27 6.36 3.43 -15.17
CA GLY A 27 5.46 4.41 -15.76
C GLY A 27 6.15 5.71 -16.18
N LEU A 28 7.18 6.16 -15.44
CA LEU A 28 8.00 7.30 -15.83
C LEU A 28 8.86 6.99 -17.07
N LYS A 29 9.43 5.78 -17.16
CA LYS A 29 10.16 5.32 -18.35
C LYS A 29 9.26 5.30 -19.58
N ASP A 30 8.05 4.74 -19.45
CA ASP A 30 7.07 4.64 -20.53
C ASP A 30 6.62 6.03 -21.04
N ARG A 31 6.70 7.06 -20.18
CA ARG A 31 6.48 8.48 -20.51
C ARG A 31 7.74 9.20 -21.04
N GLY A 32 8.83 8.46 -21.32
CA GLY A 32 10.03 8.97 -21.95
C GLY A 32 11.06 9.59 -20.99
N HIS A 33 10.90 9.44 -19.67
CA HIS A 33 11.89 9.86 -18.68
C HIS A 33 13.01 8.84 -18.51
N GLU A 34 14.17 9.29 -18.03
CA GLU A 34 15.26 8.41 -17.61
C GLU A 34 15.09 8.09 -16.12
N SER A 35 14.72 6.84 -15.82
CA SER A 35 14.45 6.37 -14.47
C SER A 35 15.45 5.29 -14.08
N THR A 36 16.26 5.56 -13.05
CA THR A 36 17.27 4.63 -12.51
C THR A 36 16.92 4.27 -11.06
N ILE A 37 17.02 2.99 -10.72
CA ILE A 37 16.77 2.50 -9.37
C ILE A 37 18.10 2.07 -8.73
N ILE A 38 18.44 2.64 -7.57
CA ILE A 38 19.46 2.10 -6.67
C ILE A 38 18.77 1.29 -5.60
N CYS A 39 19.14 0.01 -5.49
CA CYS A 39 18.59 -0.91 -4.50
C CYS A 39 19.65 -1.86 -3.93
N GLN A 40 19.24 -2.71 -2.97
CA GLN A 40 20.13 -3.72 -2.40
C GLN A 40 20.50 -4.77 -3.45
N PRO A 41 21.75 -5.27 -3.41
CA PRO A 41 22.17 -6.37 -4.28
C PRO A 41 21.26 -7.60 -4.12
N ASN A 42 20.92 -8.24 -5.24
CA ASN A 42 20.11 -9.45 -5.30
C ASN A 42 18.74 -9.32 -4.58
N SER A 43 18.21 -8.09 -4.46
CA SER A 43 16.88 -7.90 -3.89
C SER A 43 15.79 -8.21 -4.91
N PRO A 44 14.58 -8.64 -4.45
CA PRO A 44 13.47 -8.86 -5.36
C PRO A 44 13.09 -7.63 -6.20
N LEU A 45 13.36 -6.42 -5.70
CA LEU A 45 13.19 -5.18 -6.48
C LEU A 45 14.20 -5.11 -7.62
N SER A 46 15.48 -5.47 -7.37
CA SER A 46 16.50 -5.50 -8.41
C SER A 46 16.13 -6.46 -9.54
N GLU A 47 15.79 -7.70 -9.19
CA GLU A 47 15.44 -8.75 -10.16
C GLU A 47 14.25 -8.33 -11.02
N ARG A 48 13.16 -7.89 -10.39
CA ARG A 48 11.93 -7.50 -11.10
C ARG A 48 12.12 -6.25 -11.96
N ALA A 49 12.87 -5.27 -11.46
CA ALA A 49 13.12 -4.04 -12.22
C ALA A 49 13.99 -4.33 -13.46
N LYS A 50 14.99 -5.22 -13.36
CA LYS A 50 15.78 -5.69 -14.51
C LYS A 50 14.90 -6.43 -15.53
N THR A 51 13.99 -7.30 -15.08
CA THR A 51 13.04 -8.02 -15.95
C THR A 51 12.13 -7.03 -16.71
N GLU A 52 11.73 -5.92 -16.09
CA GLU A 52 10.95 -4.83 -16.74
C GLU A 52 11.83 -3.89 -17.61
N GLY A 53 13.12 -4.22 -17.77
CA GLY A 53 14.06 -3.45 -18.58
C GLY A 53 14.37 -2.06 -18.02
N LEU A 54 14.27 -1.86 -16.71
CA LEU A 54 14.66 -0.62 -16.04
C LEU A 54 16.16 -0.60 -15.78
N TYR A 55 16.73 0.62 -15.71
CA TYR A 55 18.09 0.80 -15.26
C TYR A 55 18.19 0.58 -13.76
N VAL A 56 18.99 -0.40 -13.36
CA VAL A 56 19.16 -0.79 -11.95
C VAL A 56 20.63 -0.84 -11.61
N ASP A 57 20.99 -0.13 -10.54
CA ASP A 57 22.30 -0.20 -9.94
C ASP A 57 22.20 -0.78 -8.52
N GLU A 58 23.03 -1.76 -8.23
CA GLU A 58 23.05 -2.44 -6.94
C GLU A 58 24.10 -1.81 -6.03
N VAL A 59 23.66 -1.24 -4.92
CA VAL A 59 24.52 -0.65 -3.91
C VAL A 59 24.19 -1.28 -2.56
N ARG A 60 25.20 -1.86 -1.91
CA ARG A 60 25.05 -2.39 -0.55
C ARG A 60 24.83 -1.22 0.43
N MET A 61 23.66 -1.23 1.10
CA MET A 61 23.25 -0.21 2.06
C MET A 61 22.98 -0.89 3.41
N ARG A 62 23.88 -0.74 4.37
CA ARG A 62 23.83 -1.45 5.67
C ARG A 62 22.92 -0.76 6.70
N GLY A 63 22.62 0.53 6.50
CA GLY A 63 21.78 1.34 7.39
C GLY A 63 21.77 2.80 6.97
N GLY A 64 21.09 3.65 7.75
CA GLY A 64 20.87 5.06 7.40
C GLY A 64 22.11 5.97 7.49
N VAL A 65 23.26 5.48 7.98
CA VAL A 65 24.51 6.23 8.13
C VAL A 65 25.72 5.53 7.49
N ASP A 66 25.47 4.64 6.52
CA ASP A 66 26.53 3.95 5.78
C ASP A 66 27.25 4.91 4.82
N LEU A 67 28.45 5.36 5.21
CA LEU A 67 29.23 6.33 4.44
C LEU A 67 29.62 5.82 3.05
N CYS A 68 29.91 4.53 2.90
CA CYS A 68 30.21 3.95 1.59
C CYS A 68 29.02 4.08 0.64
N ALA A 69 27.82 3.81 1.16
CA ALA A 69 26.58 3.99 0.41
C ALA A 69 26.32 5.48 0.09
N VAL A 70 26.59 6.40 1.05
CA VAL A 70 26.47 7.86 0.84
C VAL A 70 27.37 8.33 -0.29
N PHE A 71 28.66 7.95 -0.30
CA PHE A 71 29.59 8.32 -1.37
C PHE A 71 29.19 7.71 -2.72
N SER A 72 28.72 6.46 -2.73
CA SER A 72 28.21 5.82 -3.94
C SER A 72 27.03 6.59 -4.51
N ILE A 73 26.02 6.93 -3.69
CA ILE A 73 24.85 7.72 -4.11
C ILE A 73 25.28 9.10 -4.62
N ALA A 74 26.19 9.78 -3.91
CA ALA A 74 26.72 11.09 -4.33
C ALA A 74 27.43 11.02 -5.71
N ARG A 75 28.15 9.91 -5.98
CA ARG A 75 28.75 9.67 -7.30
C ARG A 75 27.71 9.55 -8.40
N TYR A 76 26.58 8.86 -8.13
CA TYR A 76 25.46 8.80 -9.08
C TYR A 76 24.86 10.20 -9.32
N LEU A 77 24.58 10.95 -8.26
CA LEU A 77 23.99 12.30 -8.36
C LEU A 77 24.84 13.24 -9.21
N ARG A 78 26.19 13.14 -9.19
CA ARG A 78 27.10 13.91 -10.04
C ARG A 78 26.97 13.62 -11.54
N ARG A 79 26.20 12.57 -11.93
CA ARG A 79 25.89 12.28 -13.34
C ARG A 79 24.72 13.13 -13.88
N GLY A 80 24.24 14.12 -13.12
CA GLY A 80 23.25 15.08 -13.57
C GLY A 80 21.80 14.57 -13.49
N TYR A 81 21.39 14.03 -12.34
CA TYR A 81 20.00 13.72 -12.07
C TYR A 81 19.23 14.98 -11.63
N ASP A 82 18.02 15.16 -12.14
CA ASP A 82 17.13 16.28 -11.80
C ASP A 82 16.42 16.03 -10.46
N ILE A 83 16.03 14.77 -10.22
CA ILE A 83 15.26 14.33 -9.06
C ILE A 83 15.97 13.19 -8.34
N LEU A 84 16.09 13.32 -7.02
CA LEU A 84 16.43 12.23 -6.10
C LEU A 84 15.17 11.83 -5.33
N HIS A 85 14.59 10.66 -5.62
CA HIS A 85 13.40 10.17 -4.95
C HIS A 85 13.71 9.02 -3.99
N LEU A 86 13.40 9.22 -2.71
CA LEU A 86 13.76 8.36 -1.59
C LEU A 86 12.51 7.62 -1.08
N HIS A 87 12.53 6.27 -1.08
CA HIS A 87 11.33 5.46 -0.86
C HIS A 87 11.26 4.76 0.49
N THR A 88 12.35 4.78 1.29
CA THR A 88 12.40 4.15 2.61
C THR A 88 13.06 5.06 3.64
N ALA A 89 12.91 4.75 4.92
CA ALA A 89 13.49 5.56 6.00
C ALA A 89 15.01 5.64 5.95
N ASN A 90 15.69 4.51 5.64
CA ASN A 90 17.14 4.48 5.47
C ASN A 90 17.57 5.19 4.19
N ALA A 91 16.83 5.01 3.08
CA ALA A 91 17.07 5.75 1.83
C ALA A 91 16.99 7.26 2.08
N HIS A 92 16.03 7.73 2.88
CA HIS A 92 15.90 9.14 3.25
C HIS A 92 17.17 9.64 3.98
N SER A 93 17.71 8.88 4.93
CA SER A 93 18.90 9.27 5.66
C SER A 93 20.14 9.29 4.76
N LEU A 94 20.36 8.24 3.96
CA LEU A 94 21.47 8.14 3.01
C LEU A 94 21.41 9.21 1.92
N GLY A 95 20.22 9.40 1.32
CA GLY A 95 20.00 10.39 0.28
C GLY A 95 20.15 11.83 0.79
N PHE A 96 19.69 12.11 2.02
CA PHE A 96 19.91 13.41 2.66
C PHE A 96 21.41 13.69 2.78
N LEU A 97 22.20 12.75 3.34
CA LEU A 97 23.64 12.92 3.47
C LEU A 97 24.33 13.04 2.09
N ALA A 98 23.96 12.23 1.11
CA ALA A 98 24.53 12.32 -0.23
C ALA A 98 24.21 13.66 -0.90
N SER A 99 23.00 14.20 -0.68
CA SER A 99 22.57 15.48 -1.25
C SER A 99 23.33 16.68 -0.68
N THR A 100 23.90 16.58 0.54
CA THR A 100 24.75 17.63 1.09
C THR A 100 26.11 17.70 0.38
N LEU A 101 26.54 16.62 -0.27
CA LEU A 101 27.80 16.51 -1.01
C LEU A 101 27.66 16.87 -2.51
N THR A 102 26.45 17.18 -2.95
CA THR A 102 26.12 17.40 -4.36
C THR A 102 25.10 18.52 -4.51
N ARG A 103 24.95 19.04 -5.75
CA ARG A 103 24.00 20.13 -6.07
C ARG A 103 23.28 19.81 -7.38
N GLY A 104 22.25 20.60 -7.71
CA GLY A 104 21.58 20.54 -9.03
C GLY A 104 20.42 19.56 -9.11
N HIS A 105 19.95 18.97 -7.98
CA HIS A 105 18.82 18.07 -7.94
C HIS A 105 17.80 18.45 -6.86
N LYS A 106 16.54 18.06 -7.03
CA LYS A 106 15.49 18.22 -6.02
C LYS A 106 15.28 16.88 -5.27
N VAL A 107 15.29 16.93 -3.95
CA VAL A 107 15.08 15.74 -3.10
C VAL A 107 13.60 15.58 -2.80
N ILE A 108 13.06 14.41 -3.08
CA ILE A 108 11.68 14.02 -2.79
C ILE A 108 11.68 12.76 -1.92
N VAL A 109 10.76 12.68 -0.98
CA VAL A 109 10.62 11.53 -0.07
C VAL A 109 9.21 10.99 -0.16
N SER A 110 9.04 9.69 -0.42
CA SER A 110 7.76 9.00 -0.23
C SER A 110 7.62 8.47 1.19
N ARG A 111 6.55 8.83 1.87
CA ARG A 111 6.19 8.32 3.20
C ARG A 111 4.97 7.42 3.12
N ARG A 112 5.12 6.16 3.53
CA ARG A 112 4.11 5.10 3.37
C ARG A 112 3.50 4.62 4.68
N VAL A 113 3.95 5.16 5.80
CA VAL A 113 3.54 4.76 7.16
C VAL A 113 3.28 6.00 8.01
N SER A 114 2.28 5.94 8.88
CA SER A 114 1.86 7.03 9.77
C SER A 114 2.64 7.10 11.08
N PHE A 115 3.65 6.24 11.30
CA PHE A 115 4.43 6.28 12.53
C PHE A 115 5.10 7.64 12.75
N PRO A 116 5.08 8.18 13.99
CA PRO A 116 5.69 9.47 14.31
C PRO A 116 7.18 9.53 13.99
N ILE A 117 7.64 10.71 13.56
CA ILE A 117 9.06 10.98 13.37
C ILE A 117 9.71 11.21 14.74
N ARG A 118 10.62 10.33 15.13
CA ARG A 118 11.30 10.38 16.43
C ARG A 118 12.68 11.04 16.32
N GLY A 119 13.05 11.78 17.35
CA GLY A 119 14.38 12.36 17.55
C GLY A 119 14.71 13.57 16.64
N PHE A 120 15.74 14.31 17.05
CA PHE A 120 16.19 15.52 16.35
C PHE A 120 16.65 15.24 14.90
N PHE A 121 17.49 14.23 14.71
CA PHE A 121 17.97 13.84 13.37
C PHE A 121 16.85 13.35 12.47
N GLY A 122 15.82 12.67 13.03
CA GLY A 122 14.63 12.29 12.31
C GLY A 122 13.90 13.47 11.67
N LYS A 123 13.87 14.62 12.37
CA LYS A 123 13.26 15.87 11.89
C LYS A 123 14.19 16.67 10.97
N LEU A 124 15.49 16.69 11.28
CA LEU A 124 16.49 17.48 10.54
C LEU A 124 16.53 17.11 9.04
N LYS A 125 16.46 15.84 8.71
CA LYS A 125 16.53 15.37 7.32
C LYS A 125 15.37 15.85 6.43
N TYR A 126 14.25 16.33 7.01
CA TYR A 126 13.17 16.94 6.26
C TYR A 126 13.43 18.41 5.85
N ARG A 127 14.46 19.07 6.44
CA ARG A 127 14.81 20.46 6.07
C ARG A 127 15.39 20.58 4.67
N GLY A 128 16.06 19.52 4.17
CA GLY A 128 16.65 19.50 2.82
C GLY A 128 15.76 18.91 1.74
N VAL A 129 14.47 18.64 2.03
CA VAL A 129 13.53 17.98 1.11
C VAL A 129 12.73 19.02 0.36
N ALA A 130 12.65 18.91 -0.96
CA ALA A 130 11.80 19.79 -1.79
C ALA A 130 10.32 19.48 -1.58
N LYS A 131 9.94 18.18 -1.56
CA LYS A 131 8.58 17.71 -1.25
C LYS A 131 8.60 16.33 -0.58
N VAL A 132 7.54 16.08 0.20
CA VAL A 132 7.23 14.79 0.80
C VAL A 132 5.91 14.30 0.21
N ILE A 133 5.94 13.13 -0.42
CA ILE A 133 4.73 12.45 -0.89
C ILE A 133 4.21 11.58 0.26
N ALA A 134 3.05 11.93 0.79
CA ALA A 134 2.29 11.09 1.72
C ALA A 134 1.33 10.20 0.93
N VAL A 135 1.27 8.90 1.25
CA VAL A 135 0.41 7.95 0.51
C VAL A 135 -1.07 8.02 0.93
N SER A 136 -1.40 8.83 1.92
CA SER A 136 -2.77 9.10 2.39
C SER A 136 -2.80 10.41 3.17
N GLU A 137 -4.00 10.98 3.37
CA GLU A 137 -4.20 12.14 4.23
C GLU A 137 -3.88 11.81 5.70
N ASP A 138 -4.13 10.57 6.14
CA ASP A 138 -3.73 10.10 7.48
C ASP A 138 -2.20 10.18 7.66
N VAL A 139 -1.44 9.68 6.69
CA VAL A 139 0.03 9.79 6.71
C VAL A 139 0.47 11.27 6.68
N LYS A 140 -0.21 12.13 5.93
CA LYS A 140 0.05 13.57 5.89
C LYS A 140 -0.23 14.21 7.26
N LYS A 141 -1.36 13.89 7.91
CA LYS A 141 -1.65 14.35 9.27
C LYS A 141 -0.56 13.93 10.26
N GLY A 142 -0.12 12.66 10.19
CA GLY A 142 0.99 12.14 11.01
C GLY A 142 2.31 12.89 10.81
N LEU A 143 2.62 13.29 9.58
CA LEU A 143 3.80 14.11 9.24
C LEU A 143 3.68 15.52 9.82
N ILE A 144 2.53 16.17 9.66
CA ILE A 144 2.25 17.52 10.22
C ILE A 144 2.39 17.49 11.74
N ASN A 145 1.77 16.52 12.40
CA ASN A 145 1.87 16.32 13.85
C ASN A 145 3.31 16.04 14.32
N SER A 146 4.15 15.50 13.44
CA SER A 146 5.58 15.31 13.71
C SER A 146 6.43 16.57 13.44
N GLY A 147 5.82 17.68 12.98
CA GLY A 147 6.47 18.96 12.75
C GLY A 147 7.02 19.16 11.32
N VAL A 148 6.60 18.35 10.35
CA VAL A 148 6.92 18.60 8.93
C VAL A 148 5.99 19.71 8.41
N PRO A 149 6.51 20.80 7.81
CA PRO A 149 5.68 21.90 7.34
C PRO A 149 4.65 21.44 6.29
N PRO A 150 3.36 21.80 6.42
CA PRO A 150 2.30 21.37 5.48
C PRO A 150 2.62 21.70 4.02
N ARG A 151 3.28 22.83 3.75
CA ARG A 151 3.68 23.26 2.38
C ARG A 151 4.65 22.28 1.69
N LEU A 152 5.36 21.45 2.44
CA LEU A 152 6.26 20.43 1.88
C LEU A 152 5.54 19.12 1.56
N ILE A 153 4.32 18.91 2.04
CA ILE A 153 3.63 17.63 1.93
C ILE A 153 2.58 17.69 0.83
N VAL A 154 2.57 16.69 -0.01
CA VAL A 154 1.52 16.43 -1.01
C VAL A 154 1.02 15.01 -0.86
N THR A 155 -0.27 14.80 -0.99
CA THR A 155 -0.86 13.46 -0.97
C THR A 155 -0.91 12.90 -2.38
N ILE A 156 -0.22 11.77 -2.59
CA ILE A 156 -0.32 10.94 -3.80
C ILE A 156 -0.50 9.50 -3.34
N HIS A 157 -1.68 8.94 -3.52
CA HIS A 157 -2.03 7.60 -3.06
C HIS A 157 -1.17 6.52 -3.71
N SER A 158 -0.94 5.43 -2.99
CA SER A 158 -0.36 4.21 -3.57
C SER A 158 -1.29 3.65 -4.63
N ALA A 159 -0.71 3.12 -5.69
CA ALA A 159 -1.44 2.62 -6.84
C ALA A 159 -1.56 1.10 -6.87
N ILE A 160 -2.49 0.61 -7.67
CA ILE A 160 -2.55 -0.77 -8.14
C ILE A 160 -2.55 -0.81 -9.67
N ASP A 161 -2.10 -1.92 -10.21
CA ASP A 161 -2.18 -2.22 -11.64
C ASP A 161 -3.55 -2.85 -11.94
N LEU A 162 -4.45 -2.02 -12.46
CA LEU A 162 -5.83 -2.43 -12.77
C LEU A 162 -5.90 -3.55 -13.82
N SER A 163 -4.92 -3.64 -14.72
CA SER A 163 -4.88 -4.65 -15.79
C SER A 163 -4.75 -6.09 -15.25
N ARG A 164 -4.32 -6.25 -14.00
CA ARG A 164 -4.18 -7.54 -13.33
C ARG A 164 -5.50 -8.11 -12.82
N TYR A 165 -6.53 -7.27 -12.72
CA TYR A 165 -7.83 -7.65 -12.17
C TYR A 165 -8.83 -7.76 -13.31
N LYS A 166 -9.43 -8.93 -13.44
CA LYS A 166 -10.55 -9.15 -14.35
C LYS A 166 -11.83 -8.86 -13.58
N GLU A 167 -12.82 -8.35 -14.28
CA GLU A 167 -14.16 -8.24 -13.73
C GLU A 167 -14.62 -9.59 -13.16
N ARG A 168 -15.43 -9.51 -12.12
CA ARG A 168 -16.00 -10.65 -11.44
C ARG A 168 -16.64 -11.62 -12.44
N GLY A 169 -16.26 -12.88 -12.34
CA GLY A 169 -16.92 -13.98 -13.04
C GLY A 169 -18.26 -14.38 -12.39
N VAL A 170 -18.65 -15.62 -12.59
CA VAL A 170 -19.86 -16.18 -11.95
C VAL A 170 -19.71 -16.13 -10.42
N GLU A 171 -20.74 -15.62 -9.76
CA GLU A 171 -20.79 -15.56 -8.30
C GLU A 171 -20.71 -16.98 -7.70
N PRO A 172 -19.94 -17.18 -6.61
CA PRO A 172 -19.89 -18.47 -5.95
C PRO A 172 -21.30 -18.90 -5.45
N SER A 173 -21.64 -20.16 -5.62
CA SER A 173 -22.94 -20.72 -5.21
C SER A 173 -23.22 -20.61 -3.70
N ARG A 174 -22.19 -20.32 -2.92
CA ARG A 174 -22.26 -20.05 -1.47
C ARG A 174 -21.48 -18.78 -1.16
N PRO A 175 -21.98 -17.90 -0.28
CA PRO A 175 -21.27 -16.70 0.10
C PRO A 175 -19.87 -17.01 0.66
N ILE A 176 -18.86 -16.38 0.09
CA ILE A 176 -17.47 -16.47 0.54
C ILE A 176 -17.00 -15.10 0.97
N VAL A 177 -16.56 -14.99 2.23
CA VAL A 177 -16.01 -13.77 2.80
C VAL A 177 -14.51 -13.92 2.95
N GLY A 178 -13.74 -13.10 2.24
CA GLY A 178 -12.28 -13.15 2.27
C GLY A 178 -11.65 -12.06 3.13
N ILE A 179 -10.67 -12.42 3.99
CA ILE A 179 -9.73 -11.47 4.59
C ILE A 179 -8.33 -11.78 4.06
N ILE A 180 -7.66 -10.76 3.49
CA ILE A 180 -6.36 -10.92 2.84
C ILE A 180 -5.39 -9.96 3.51
N ALA A 181 -4.62 -10.46 4.46
CA ALA A 181 -3.66 -9.67 5.23
C ALA A 181 -2.61 -10.54 5.91
N HIS A 182 -1.48 -9.94 6.28
CA HIS A 182 -0.48 -10.59 7.14
C HIS A 182 -1.10 -10.90 8.51
N LEU A 183 -0.88 -12.11 9.05
CA LEU A 183 -1.46 -12.57 10.32
C LEU A 183 -0.70 -11.97 11.51
N ALA A 184 -0.93 -10.68 11.76
CA ALA A 184 -0.35 -9.91 12.85
C ALA A 184 -1.46 -9.22 13.66
N GLU A 185 -1.17 -8.90 14.92
CA GLU A 185 -2.14 -8.34 15.88
C GLU A 185 -2.89 -7.13 15.34
N HIS A 186 -2.14 -6.17 14.73
CA HIS A 186 -2.70 -4.91 14.24
C HIS A 186 -3.67 -5.08 13.05
N LYS A 187 -3.71 -6.26 12.41
CA LYS A 187 -4.65 -6.58 11.31
C LYS A 187 -6.02 -7.05 11.78
N GLY A 188 -6.18 -7.28 13.08
CA GLY A 188 -7.49 -7.46 13.71
C GLY A 188 -8.26 -8.72 13.29
N HIS A 189 -7.59 -9.78 12.83
CA HIS A 189 -8.23 -11.05 12.44
C HIS A 189 -9.14 -11.63 13.53
N LYS A 190 -8.84 -11.35 14.80
CA LYS A 190 -9.70 -11.74 15.92
C LYS A 190 -11.13 -11.20 15.74
N TYR A 191 -11.25 -9.92 15.40
CA TYR A 191 -12.57 -9.28 15.22
C TYR A 191 -13.28 -9.79 13.95
N PHE A 192 -12.53 -10.18 12.93
CA PHE A 192 -13.08 -10.86 11.76
C PHE A 192 -13.66 -12.23 12.14
N LEU A 193 -12.96 -13.04 12.95
CA LEU A 193 -13.44 -14.34 13.39
C LEU A 193 -14.68 -14.21 14.30
N GLU A 194 -14.71 -13.24 15.21
CA GLU A 194 -15.89 -12.94 16.00
C GLU A 194 -17.08 -12.55 15.12
N ALA A 195 -16.88 -11.69 14.13
CA ALA A 195 -17.91 -11.32 13.16
C ALA A 195 -18.36 -12.53 12.33
N ALA A 196 -17.43 -13.40 11.90
CA ALA A 196 -17.74 -14.63 11.17
C ALA A 196 -18.66 -15.57 11.96
N LYS A 197 -18.51 -15.64 13.29
CA LYS A 197 -19.42 -16.38 14.16
C LYS A 197 -20.84 -15.82 14.10
N GLU A 198 -20.98 -14.49 14.22
CA GLU A 198 -22.31 -13.83 14.14
C GLU A 198 -22.94 -14.01 12.76
N VAL A 199 -22.16 -13.83 11.68
CA VAL A 199 -22.62 -14.10 10.30
C VAL A 199 -23.06 -15.55 10.14
N SER A 200 -22.30 -16.51 10.70
CA SER A 200 -22.61 -17.94 10.60
C SER A 200 -23.90 -18.36 11.31
N ALA A 201 -24.37 -17.60 12.27
CA ALA A 201 -25.64 -17.83 12.95
C ALA A 201 -26.83 -17.43 12.05
N ILE A 202 -26.66 -16.44 11.18
CA ILE A 202 -27.72 -15.91 10.29
C ILE A 202 -27.64 -16.55 8.90
N ILE A 203 -26.41 -16.79 8.40
CA ILE A 203 -26.13 -17.39 7.09
C ILE A 203 -25.28 -18.65 7.29
N PRO A 204 -25.88 -19.80 7.64
CA PRO A 204 -25.16 -21.00 8.07
C PRO A 204 -24.25 -21.62 7.00
N TYR A 205 -24.51 -21.34 5.74
CA TYR A 205 -23.75 -21.85 4.57
C TYR A 205 -22.62 -20.93 4.13
N ALA A 206 -22.44 -19.76 4.74
CA ALA A 206 -21.32 -18.87 4.47
C ALA A 206 -19.97 -19.51 4.82
N LYS A 207 -18.95 -19.25 4.03
CA LYS A 207 -17.56 -19.66 4.22
C LYS A 207 -16.65 -18.44 4.37
N PHE A 208 -15.56 -18.62 5.13
CA PHE A 208 -14.63 -17.56 5.45
C PHE A 208 -13.23 -17.99 5.03
N LEU A 209 -12.55 -17.15 4.27
CA LEU A 209 -11.17 -17.39 3.81
C LEU A 209 -10.23 -16.43 4.52
N VAL A 210 -9.23 -16.96 5.20
CA VAL A 210 -8.13 -16.21 5.79
C VAL A 210 -6.89 -16.42 4.93
N VAL A 211 -6.47 -15.37 4.21
CA VAL A 211 -5.38 -15.41 3.24
C VAL A 211 -4.22 -14.59 3.76
N GLY A 212 -3.09 -15.23 3.88
CA GLY A 212 -1.87 -14.65 4.43
C GLY A 212 -1.20 -15.59 5.43
N ASP A 213 -0.06 -15.17 5.94
CA ASP A 213 0.69 -15.88 6.94
C ASP A 213 1.27 -14.90 7.96
N GLY A 214 1.72 -15.39 9.12
CA GLY A 214 2.29 -14.57 10.17
C GLY A 214 2.34 -15.29 11.52
N ASP A 215 2.92 -14.60 12.50
CA ASP A 215 3.17 -15.10 13.86
C ASP A 215 1.89 -15.44 14.65
N LYS A 216 0.74 -14.90 14.21
CA LYS A 216 -0.56 -15.14 14.88
C LYS A 216 -1.35 -16.33 14.31
N ARG A 217 -0.84 -17.01 13.27
CA ARG A 217 -1.59 -18.08 12.59
C ARG A 217 -2.17 -19.10 13.55
N ARG A 218 -1.32 -19.74 14.32
CA ARG A 218 -1.74 -20.80 15.27
C ARG A 218 -2.77 -20.31 16.28
N ALA A 219 -2.53 -19.13 16.88
CA ALA A 219 -3.46 -18.53 17.83
C ALA A 219 -4.83 -18.19 17.21
N LEU A 220 -4.88 -17.83 15.93
CA LEU A 220 -6.13 -17.55 15.22
C LEU A 220 -6.89 -18.84 14.86
N GLU A 221 -6.18 -19.92 14.51
CA GLU A 221 -6.77 -21.24 14.28
C GLU A 221 -7.40 -21.78 15.59
N GLU A 222 -6.66 -21.77 16.70
CA GLU A 222 -7.17 -22.12 18.03
C GLU A 222 -8.36 -21.23 18.46
N TYR A 223 -8.32 -19.95 18.10
CA TYR A 223 -9.43 -19.04 18.39
C TYR A 223 -10.69 -19.36 17.58
N ALA A 224 -10.56 -19.72 16.29
CA ALA A 224 -11.70 -20.17 15.48
C ALA A 224 -12.35 -21.44 16.02
N GLU A 225 -11.54 -22.39 16.57
CA GLU A 225 -12.04 -23.57 17.28
C GLU A 225 -12.84 -23.19 18.51
N SER A 226 -12.31 -22.29 19.36
CA SER A 226 -13.00 -21.82 20.57
C SER A 226 -14.33 -21.11 20.30
N LEU A 227 -14.46 -20.51 19.10
CA LEU A 227 -15.70 -19.91 18.63
C LEU A 227 -16.67 -20.91 17.98
N SER A 228 -16.28 -22.18 17.82
CA SER A 228 -17.04 -23.24 17.14
C SER A 228 -17.35 -22.92 15.66
N ILE A 229 -16.39 -22.28 14.95
CA ILE A 229 -16.52 -21.95 13.53
C ILE A 229 -15.38 -22.51 12.67
N ALA A 230 -14.50 -23.35 13.22
CA ALA A 230 -13.33 -23.88 12.53
C ALA A 230 -13.67 -24.53 11.17
N GLU A 231 -14.76 -25.30 11.08
CA GLU A 231 -15.22 -25.95 9.84
C GLU A 231 -15.70 -24.96 8.76
N LYS A 232 -15.96 -23.69 9.12
CA LYS A 232 -16.41 -22.64 8.20
C LYS A 232 -15.27 -21.74 7.76
N VAL A 233 -14.13 -21.75 8.47
CA VAL A 233 -12.97 -20.90 8.23
C VAL A 233 -11.84 -21.72 7.57
N THR A 234 -11.31 -21.24 6.46
CA THR A 234 -10.18 -21.85 5.78
C THR A 234 -8.98 -20.93 5.81
N PHE A 235 -7.89 -21.35 6.45
CA PHE A 235 -6.61 -20.63 6.45
C PHE A 235 -5.76 -21.08 5.26
N LEU A 236 -5.70 -20.28 4.20
CA LEU A 236 -5.02 -20.61 2.94
C LEU A 236 -3.49 -20.39 2.98
N GLY A 237 -2.97 -19.75 4.02
CA GLY A 237 -1.57 -19.36 4.05
C GLY A 237 -1.24 -18.25 3.04
N PHE A 238 0.04 -18.04 2.81
CA PHE A 238 0.52 -17.05 1.85
C PHE A 238 0.15 -17.43 0.42
N GLN A 239 -0.47 -16.51 -0.30
CA GLN A 239 -0.84 -16.66 -1.72
C GLN A 239 -0.09 -15.63 -2.56
N LYS A 240 0.50 -16.09 -3.68
CA LYS A 240 1.25 -15.21 -4.60
C LYS A 240 0.33 -14.45 -5.58
N ASP A 241 -0.77 -15.07 -5.96
CA ASP A 241 -1.65 -14.59 -7.03
C ASP A 241 -3.02 -14.14 -6.48
N ILE A 242 -2.98 -13.05 -5.73
CA ILE A 242 -4.17 -12.44 -5.13
C ILE A 242 -5.21 -12.04 -6.20
N PRO A 243 -4.82 -11.51 -7.38
CA PRO A 243 -5.78 -11.21 -8.45
C PRO A 243 -6.66 -12.37 -8.91
N LYS A 244 -6.17 -13.61 -8.80
CA LYS A 244 -6.98 -14.79 -9.13
C LYS A 244 -7.90 -15.25 -7.99
N LEU A 245 -7.55 -14.90 -6.76
CA LEU A 245 -8.26 -15.34 -5.58
C LEU A 245 -9.46 -14.43 -5.25
N ILE A 246 -9.27 -13.11 -5.34
CA ILE A 246 -10.30 -12.12 -4.98
C ILE A 246 -11.62 -12.34 -5.73
N PRO A 247 -11.66 -12.60 -7.05
CA PRO A 247 -12.91 -12.81 -7.77
C PRO A 247 -13.75 -14.00 -7.25
N GLY A 248 -13.13 -14.94 -6.53
CA GLY A 248 -13.84 -16.05 -5.86
C GLY A 248 -14.51 -15.67 -4.54
N CYS A 249 -14.37 -14.44 -4.08
CA CYS A 249 -15.05 -13.94 -2.88
C CYS A 249 -16.38 -13.25 -3.25
N THR A 250 -17.38 -13.35 -2.38
CA THR A 250 -18.61 -12.55 -2.46
C THR A 250 -18.34 -11.13 -1.98
N ILE A 251 -17.62 -11.01 -0.88
CA ILE A 251 -17.11 -9.76 -0.30
C ILE A 251 -15.71 -9.96 0.27
N THR A 252 -14.97 -8.88 0.43
CA THR A 252 -13.70 -8.89 1.18
C THR A 252 -13.77 -7.99 2.40
N VAL A 253 -12.97 -8.33 3.41
CA VAL A 253 -12.93 -7.62 4.69
C VAL A 253 -11.50 -7.22 5.03
N LEU A 254 -11.33 -6.01 5.57
CA LEU A 254 -10.10 -5.56 6.21
C LEU A 254 -10.44 -5.06 7.62
N SER A 255 -10.14 -5.85 8.64
CA SER A 255 -10.50 -5.60 10.04
C SER A 255 -9.40 -4.96 10.87
N SER A 256 -8.47 -4.26 10.24
CA SER A 256 -7.29 -3.67 10.90
C SER A 256 -7.66 -2.77 12.08
N ILE A 257 -6.82 -2.78 13.13
CA ILE A 257 -7.02 -1.96 14.32
C ILE A 257 -6.02 -0.79 14.41
N SER A 258 -4.99 -0.81 13.58
CA SER A 258 -4.00 0.26 13.44
C SER A 258 -3.10 0.04 12.22
N GLY A 259 -2.31 1.05 11.83
CA GLY A 259 -1.14 0.90 10.95
C GLY A 259 -1.43 0.84 9.45
N GLU A 260 -2.61 1.21 8.99
CA GLU A 260 -2.93 1.27 7.57
C GLU A 260 -2.49 2.61 6.96
N GLY A 261 -1.53 2.57 6.05
CA GLY A 261 -1.14 3.77 5.30
C GLY A 261 -2.05 4.01 4.09
N SER A 262 -2.13 3.02 3.20
CA SER A 262 -2.98 3.02 2.00
C SER A 262 -3.17 1.56 1.56
N PRO A 263 -4.11 0.82 2.19
CA PRO A 263 -4.22 -0.63 2.03
C PRO A 263 -4.52 -1.03 0.60
N GLY A 264 -3.62 -1.87 0.03
CA GLY A 264 -3.73 -2.34 -1.36
C GLY A 264 -4.94 -3.23 -1.56
N VAL A 265 -5.21 -4.12 -0.61
CA VAL A 265 -6.28 -5.12 -0.72
C VAL A 265 -7.68 -4.52 -0.96
N LEU A 266 -7.97 -3.34 -0.38
CA LEU A 266 -9.25 -2.65 -0.63
C LEU A 266 -9.37 -2.24 -2.10
N LYS A 267 -8.30 -1.66 -2.67
CA LYS A 267 -8.24 -1.29 -4.08
C LYS A 267 -8.28 -2.51 -4.99
N GLU A 268 -7.56 -3.56 -4.62
CA GLU A 268 -7.52 -4.83 -5.34
C GLU A 268 -8.90 -5.48 -5.41
N SER A 269 -9.65 -5.46 -4.31
CA SER A 269 -11.02 -5.95 -4.27
C SER A 269 -11.95 -5.11 -5.12
N MET A 270 -11.88 -3.79 -4.99
CA MET A 270 -12.67 -2.87 -5.82
C MET A 270 -12.35 -3.03 -7.32
N ALA A 271 -11.08 -3.25 -7.68
CA ALA A 271 -10.67 -3.50 -9.08
C ALA A 271 -11.19 -4.82 -9.63
N ALA A 272 -11.45 -5.80 -8.77
CA ALA A 272 -12.09 -7.06 -9.14
C ALA A 272 -13.64 -7.00 -9.12
N GLY A 273 -14.21 -5.84 -8.81
CA GLY A 273 -15.67 -5.69 -8.67
C GLY A 273 -16.22 -6.40 -7.42
N ILE A 274 -15.40 -6.54 -6.38
CA ILE A 274 -15.81 -7.19 -5.11
C ILE A 274 -16.01 -6.10 -4.05
N PRO A 275 -17.22 -5.96 -3.48
CA PRO A 275 -17.49 -5.01 -2.39
C PRO A 275 -16.66 -5.29 -1.16
N VAL A 276 -16.37 -4.23 -0.43
CA VAL A 276 -15.45 -4.27 0.71
C VAL A 276 -16.13 -3.84 2.00
N VAL A 277 -15.74 -4.47 3.11
CA VAL A 277 -16.02 -3.97 4.46
C VAL A 277 -14.68 -3.69 5.11
N THR A 278 -14.48 -2.48 5.61
CA THR A 278 -13.23 -2.10 6.26
C THR A 278 -13.47 -1.38 7.58
N THR A 279 -12.46 -1.39 8.43
CA THR A 279 -12.45 -0.55 9.63
C THR A 279 -11.91 0.84 9.33
N ASP A 280 -12.38 1.85 10.07
CA ASP A 280 -11.91 3.23 9.97
C ASP A 280 -10.52 3.38 10.62
N VAL A 281 -9.51 2.94 9.88
CA VAL A 281 -8.10 2.95 10.30
C VAL A 281 -7.21 3.50 9.19
N GLY A 282 -6.47 4.55 9.50
CA GLY A 282 -5.51 5.16 8.58
C GLY A 282 -6.15 5.60 7.28
N GLY A 283 -5.56 5.23 6.15
CA GLY A 283 -6.08 5.59 4.82
C GLY A 283 -7.22 4.71 4.29
N SER A 284 -7.85 3.85 5.11
CA SER A 284 -8.93 2.96 4.65
C SER A 284 -10.18 3.74 4.20
N SER A 285 -10.61 4.73 4.98
CA SER A 285 -11.76 5.60 4.68
C SER A 285 -11.50 6.61 3.54
N GLU A 286 -10.24 6.75 3.10
CA GLU A 286 -9.91 7.51 1.89
C GLU A 286 -10.12 6.68 0.60
N ILE A 287 -10.09 5.36 0.73
CA ILE A 287 -10.26 4.41 -0.37
C ILE A 287 -11.73 4.00 -0.49
N VAL A 288 -12.36 3.67 0.64
CA VAL A 288 -13.74 3.19 0.71
C VAL A 288 -14.64 4.32 1.17
N GLU A 289 -15.61 4.69 0.35
CA GLU A 289 -16.68 5.64 0.67
C GLU A 289 -17.82 4.87 1.33
N ASP A 290 -18.05 5.16 2.64
CA ASP A 290 -19.05 4.45 3.45
C ASP A 290 -20.46 4.53 2.85
N GLY A 291 -21.12 3.39 2.71
CA GLY A 291 -22.45 3.28 2.11
C GLY A 291 -22.50 3.40 0.59
N ILE A 292 -21.36 3.73 -0.08
CA ILE A 292 -21.28 3.94 -1.53
C ILE A 292 -20.45 2.85 -2.21
N THR A 293 -19.17 2.71 -1.83
CA THR A 293 -18.26 1.75 -2.44
C THR A 293 -18.00 0.53 -1.54
N GLY A 294 -18.55 0.53 -0.34
CA GLY A 294 -18.41 -0.49 0.69
C GLY A 294 -18.89 0.04 2.03
N PHE A 295 -18.53 -0.64 3.11
CA PHE A 295 -18.82 -0.17 4.46
C PHE A 295 -17.53 0.11 5.24
N VAL A 296 -17.55 1.21 6.01
CA VAL A 296 -16.49 1.61 6.94
C VAL A 296 -17.03 1.54 8.36
N VAL A 297 -16.48 0.67 9.20
CA VAL A 297 -16.96 0.45 10.56
C VAL A 297 -15.91 0.80 11.61
N PRO A 298 -16.29 1.08 12.87
CA PRO A 298 -15.32 1.33 13.92
C PRO A 298 -14.37 0.14 14.12
N PRO A 299 -13.06 0.37 14.34
CA PRO A 299 -12.13 -0.70 14.66
C PRO A 299 -12.46 -1.36 16.00
N LYS A 300 -12.08 -2.62 16.17
CA LYS A 300 -12.34 -3.43 17.37
C LYS A 300 -13.84 -3.63 17.68
N ASN A 301 -14.70 -3.53 16.69
CA ASN A 301 -16.15 -3.74 16.81
C ASN A 301 -16.63 -4.86 15.89
N SER A 302 -16.56 -6.09 16.37
CA SER A 302 -16.98 -7.29 15.62
C SER A 302 -18.47 -7.28 15.26
N LYS A 303 -19.31 -6.69 16.11
CA LYS A 303 -20.76 -6.57 15.84
C LYS A 303 -21.05 -5.66 14.66
N ALA A 304 -20.42 -4.48 14.62
CA ALA A 304 -20.56 -3.57 13.47
C ALA A 304 -20.02 -4.22 12.20
N LEU A 305 -18.89 -4.94 12.30
CA LEU A 305 -18.30 -5.67 11.18
C LEU A 305 -19.26 -6.77 10.69
N ALA A 306 -19.84 -7.56 11.56
CA ALA A 306 -20.82 -8.60 11.23
C ALA A 306 -22.07 -8.01 10.57
N SER A 307 -22.64 -6.92 11.12
CA SER A 307 -23.81 -6.26 10.56
C SER A 307 -23.57 -5.78 9.12
N ALA A 308 -22.42 -5.17 8.84
CA ALA A 308 -22.04 -4.73 7.51
C ALA A 308 -21.84 -5.93 6.55
N MET A 309 -21.21 -7.02 7.01
CA MET A 309 -21.07 -8.25 6.24
C MET A 309 -22.43 -8.86 5.90
N ILE A 310 -23.31 -9.03 6.89
CA ILE A 310 -24.65 -9.59 6.70
C ILE A 310 -25.42 -8.78 5.67
N LYS A 311 -25.42 -7.44 5.78
CA LYS A 311 -26.11 -6.57 4.85
C LYS A 311 -25.66 -6.78 3.41
N LEU A 312 -24.36 -6.91 3.16
CA LEU A 312 -23.83 -7.19 1.82
C LEU A 312 -24.09 -8.62 1.35
N LEU A 313 -24.22 -9.59 2.26
CA LEU A 313 -24.47 -10.98 1.91
C LEU A 313 -25.95 -11.31 1.67
N THR A 314 -26.86 -10.44 2.14
CA THR A 314 -28.33 -10.64 2.03
C THR A 314 -29.03 -9.67 1.07
N ASP A 315 -28.33 -8.64 0.59
CA ASP A 315 -28.85 -7.61 -0.32
C ASP A 315 -28.01 -7.59 -1.61
N ASP A 316 -28.47 -8.33 -2.62
CA ASP A 316 -27.76 -8.48 -3.90
C ASP A 316 -27.71 -7.16 -4.68
N GLU A 317 -28.80 -6.37 -4.66
CA GLU A 317 -28.85 -5.07 -5.37
C GLU A 317 -27.86 -4.08 -4.76
N LEU A 318 -27.78 -4.02 -3.42
CA LEU A 318 -26.81 -3.20 -2.72
C LEU A 318 -25.37 -3.64 -3.05
N ARG A 319 -25.14 -4.96 -3.07
CA ARG A 319 -23.84 -5.55 -3.35
C ARG A 319 -23.36 -5.21 -4.76
N GLU A 320 -24.23 -5.37 -5.76
CA GLU A 320 -23.92 -5.02 -7.15
C GLU A 320 -23.66 -3.51 -7.34
N ARG A 321 -24.50 -2.67 -6.73
CA ARG A 321 -24.32 -1.22 -6.77
C ARG A 321 -22.99 -0.82 -6.19
N MET A 322 -22.62 -1.33 -5.01
CA MET A 322 -21.33 -1.02 -4.38
C MET A 322 -20.14 -1.57 -5.19
N ALA A 323 -20.28 -2.71 -5.85
CA ALA A 323 -19.26 -3.24 -6.75
C ALA A 323 -19.01 -2.29 -7.94
N LEU A 324 -20.06 -1.78 -8.57
CA LEU A 324 -19.97 -0.84 -9.70
C LEU A 324 -19.34 0.49 -9.28
N GLU A 325 -19.75 1.05 -8.14
CA GLU A 325 -19.16 2.28 -7.62
C GLU A 325 -17.69 2.06 -7.22
N GLY A 326 -17.37 0.89 -6.66
CA GLY A 326 -15.98 0.48 -6.38
C GLY A 326 -15.11 0.45 -7.65
N LEU A 327 -15.61 -0.13 -8.74
CA LEU A 327 -14.93 -0.15 -10.04
C LEU A 327 -14.71 1.26 -10.63
N ARG A 328 -15.61 2.20 -10.36
CA ARG A 328 -15.44 3.60 -10.77
C ARG A 328 -14.38 4.29 -9.93
N LYS A 329 -14.49 4.18 -8.61
CA LYS A 329 -13.61 4.84 -7.65
C LYS A 329 -12.17 4.36 -7.74
N VAL A 330 -11.94 3.07 -7.96
CA VAL A 330 -10.60 2.49 -7.97
C VAL A 330 -9.70 3.05 -9.08
N LYS A 331 -10.26 3.64 -10.13
CA LYS A 331 -9.50 4.29 -11.21
C LYS A 331 -8.63 5.45 -10.71
N GLU A 332 -9.06 6.11 -9.63
CA GLU A 332 -8.27 7.17 -8.97
C GLU A 332 -6.94 6.64 -8.39
N PHE A 333 -6.87 5.33 -8.13
CA PHE A 333 -5.72 4.64 -7.58
C PHE A 333 -4.96 3.81 -8.62
N SER A 334 -5.14 4.09 -9.91
CA SER A 334 -4.39 3.41 -10.97
C SER A 334 -2.91 3.80 -10.97
N VAL A 335 -2.07 2.94 -11.57
CA VAL A 335 -0.65 3.25 -11.80
C VAL A 335 -0.53 4.53 -12.62
N ASP A 336 -1.34 4.69 -13.66
CA ASP A 336 -1.30 5.88 -14.52
C ASP A 336 -1.58 7.17 -13.75
N THR A 337 -2.61 7.18 -12.90
CA THR A 337 -2.95 8.34 -12.04
C THR A 337 -1.81 8.67 -11.06
N MET A 338 -1.20 7.68 -10.45
CA MET A 338 -0.08 7.88 -9.52
C MET A 338 1.15 8.43 -10.25
N VAL A 339 1.47 7.89 -11.43
CA VAL A 339 2.60 8.33 -12.25
C VAL A 339 2.38 9.75 -12.74
N GLU A 340 1.18 10.07 -13.26
CA GLU A 340 0.82 11.41 -13.74
C GLU A 340 0.96 12.47 -12.64
N LYS A 341 0.36 12.23 -11.46
CA LYS A 341 0.47 13.14 -10.32
C LYS A 341 1.92 13.33 -9.86
N THR A 342 2.71 12.25 -9.90
CA THR A 342 4.12 12.31 -9.47
C THR A 342 4.97 13.05 -10.51
N GLU A 343 4.75 12.80 -11.80
CA GLU A 343 5.41 13.51 -12.89
C GLU A 343 5.10 15.01 -12.86
N ALA A 344 3.83 15.38 -12.68
CA ALA A 344 3.41 16.77 -12.55
C ALA A 344 4.12 17.46 -11.37
N LEU A 345 4.23 16.78 -10.23
CA LEU A 345 4.98 17.26 -9.06
C LEU A 345 6.45 17.50 -9.42
N TYR A 346 7.11 16.57 -10.10
CA TYR A 346 8.51 16.72 -10.49
C TYR A 346 8.72 17.93 -11.41
N LYS A 347 7.87 18.06 -12.43
CA LYS A 347 7.92 19.18 -13.38
C LYS A 347 7.72 20.53 -12.69
N SER A 348 6.78 20.62 -11.74
CA SER A 348 6.52 21.85 -10.98
C SER A 348 7.71 22.29 -10.13
N LEU A 349 8.52 21.37 -9.62
CA LEU A 349 9.70 21.69 -8.81
C LEU A 349 10.88 22.20 -9.62
N LEU A 350 10.90 21.93 -10.92
CA LEU A 350 11.98 22.32 -11.82
C LEU A 350 11.63 23.59 -12.64
N SER A 351 10.34 23.92 -12.79
CA SER A 351 9.89 25.12 -13.48
C SER A 351 9.98 26.41 -12.63
N VAL A 352 10.22 26.30 -11.33
CA VAL A 352 10.31 27.43 -10.36
C VAL A 352 11.79 27.78 -10.05
N SER A 353 12.73 27.30 -10.87
CA SER A 353 14.19 27.52 -10.62
C SER A 353 14.72 28.66 -11.43
#